data_059c1af7205ec8b3d5929da7f66f12fa
#
_entry.id   059c1af7205ec8b3d5929da7f66f12fa
#
_cell.length_a   1.000
_cell.length_b   1.000
_cell.length_c   1.000
_cell.angle_alpha   90.00
_cell.angle_beta   90.00
_cell.angle_gamma   90.00
#
_symmetry.space_group_name_H-M   'P 1'
#
loop_
_entity.id
_entity.type
_entity.pdbx_description
1 polymer ?
#
loop_
_entity_poly.entity_id
_entity_poly.type
_entity_poly.pdbx_seq_one_letter_code
_entity_poly.pdbx_strand_id
1 'polypeptide(L)'
;QVWRVNNFDTISLLKACNQGCKYATNSMESLYPHIKSKDLRKVIDDYNTQHIEIGDKCHEMLNVVHADEKDPKPMASMFAKMSIDLKMLADSSDEKVAELMFDGCNMGIKTVGKCLNKYTSASGGSKGIAKDLIDVEKNFANNLMEFL
;
A
#
# COMPACT_ATOMS: atom_id res chain seq x y z
N GLN A 1 28.83 -6.38 11.89
CA GLN A 1 28.20 -6.43 11.72
C GLN A 1 26.96 -6.72 11.02
N VAL A 2 26.29 -7.66 11.60
CA VAL A 2 25.01 -8.11 11.07
C VAL A 2 24.03 -6.96 10.94
N TRP A 3 24.02 -6.02 11.88
CA TRP A 3 23.14 -4.85 11.84
C TRP A 3 23.40 -3.90 10.66
N ARG A 4 24.62 -3.83 10.14
CA ARG A 4 24.93 -3.00 8.96
C ARG A 4 24.34 -3.59 7.68
N VAL A 5 24.40 -4.91 7.53
CA VAL A 5 23.77 -5.61 6.41
C VAL A 5 22.25 -5.42 6.47
N ASN A 6 21.68 -5.54 7.67
CA ASN A 6 20.26 -5.37 7.90
C ASN A 6 19.74 -3.98 7.57
N ASN A 7 20.61 -2.96 7.68
CA ASN A 7 20.20 -1.58 7.48
C ASN A 7 19.77 -1.29 6.04
N PHE A 8 20.51 -1.79 5.05
CA PHE A 8 20.11 -1.63 3.65
C PHE A 8 18.77 -2.31 3.35
N ASP A 9 18.63 -3.56 3.76
CA ASP A 9 17.38 -4.31 3.54
C ASP A 9 16.23 -3.69 4.32
N THR A 10 16.48 -3.24 5.54
CA THR A 10 15.47 -2.57 6.39
C THR A 10 14.96 -1.30 5.71
N ILE A 11 15.85 -0.43 5.25
CA ILE A 11 15.48 0.80 4.57
C ILE A 11 14.71 0.51 3.29
N SER A 12 15.19 -0.44 2.50
CA SER A 12 14.55 -0.82 1.23
C SER A 12 13.13 -1.35 1.45
N LEU A 13 12.94 -2.21 2.45
CA LEU A 13 11.63 -2.76 2.77
C LEU A 13 10.67 -1.69 3.28
N LEU A 14 11.13 -0.81 4.17
CA LEU A 14 10.32 0.29 4.70
C LEU A 14 9.91 1.28 3.60
N LYS A 15 10.83 1.60 2.69
CA LYS A 15 10.50 2.48 1.54
C LYS A 15 9.47 1.83 0.62
N ALA A 16 9.57 0.53 0.40
CA ALA A 16 8.58 -0.21 -0.38
C ALA A 16 7.19 -0.14 0.26
N CYS A 17 7.10 -0.39 1.56
CA CYS A 17 5.84 -0.32 2.30
C CYS A 17 5.28 1.10 2.30
N ASN A 18 6.10 2.10 2.52
CA ASN A 18 5.69 3.50 2.49
C ASN A 18 5.14 3.90 1.12
N GLN A 19 5.82 3.50 0.06
CA GLN A 19 5.37 3.76 -1.30
C GLN A 19 4.03 3.09 -1.59
N GLY A 20 3.86 1.84 -1.15
CA GLY A 20 2.60 1.13 -1.27
C GLY A 20 1.45 1.83 -0.56
N CYS A 21 1.69 2.32 0.65
CA CYS A 21 0.69 3.07 1.41
C CYS A 21 0.32 4.39 0.73
N LYS A 22 1.30 5.16 0.26
CA LYS A 22 1.06 6.41 -0.47
C LYS A 22 0.21 6.15 -1.72
N TYR A 23 0.56 5.11 -2.45
CA TYR A 23 -0.16 4.75 -3.65
C TYR A 23 -1.61 4.39 -3.34
N ALA A 24 -1.82 3.56 -2.33
CA ALA A 24 -3.15 3.13 -1.91
C ALA A 24 -4.01 4.32 -1.45
N THR A 25 -3.46 5.19 -0.60
CA THR A 25 -4.20 6.35 -0.10
C THR A 25 -4.53 7.36 -1.22
N ASN A 26 -3.60 7.60 -2.14
CA ASN A 26 -3.85 8.45 -3.30
C ASN A 26 -4.96 7.87 -4.19
N SER A 27 -4.96 6.55 -4.40
CA SER A 27 -5.98 5.87 -5.19
C SER A 27 -7.36 5.97 -4.53
N MET A 28 -7.43 5.72 -3.22
CA MET A 28 -8.68 5.83 -2.46
C MET A 28 -9.23 7.27 -2.48
N GLU A 29 -8.36 8.26 -2.32
CA GLU A 29 -8.74 9.66 -2.39
C GLU A 29 -9.31 10.03 -3.77
N SER A 30 -8.67 9.54 -4.84
CA SER A 30 -9.11 9.79 -6.21
C SER A 30 -10.45 9.11 -6.52
N LEU A 31 -10.70 7.94 -5.96
CA LEU A 31 -11.93 7.18 -6.19
C LEU A 31 -13.10 7.65 -5.32
N TYR A 32 -12.81 8.22 -4.15
CA TYR A 32 -13.81 8.55 -3.14
C TYR A 32 -15.00 9.38 -3.66
N PRO A 33 -14.79 10.43 -4.49
CA PRO A 33 -15.91 11.22 -5.03
C PRO A 33 -16.87 10.43 -5.94
N HIS A 34 -16.43 9.28 -6.44
CA HIS A 34 -17.24 8.45 -7.35
C HIS A 34 -18.08 7.40 -6.65
N ILE A 35 -17.94 7.28 -5.33
CA ILE A 35 -18.64 6.25 -4.55
C ILE A 35 -20.02 6.75 -4.18
N LYS A 36 -21.04 5.94 -4.49
CA LYS A 36 -22.46 6.22 -4.19
C LYS A 36 -22.93 5.48 -2.94
N SER A 37 -22.48 4.23 -2.76
CA SER A 37 -22.86 3.39 -1.62
C SER A 37 -22.21 3.88 -0.33
N LYS A 38 -23.03 4.06 0.71
CA LYS A 38 -22.52 4.41 2.05
C LYS A 38 -21.68 3.28 2.64
N ASP A 39 -22.05 2.04 2.37
CA ASP A 39 -21.34 0.87 2.88
C ASP A 39 -19.96 0.76 2.24
N LEU A 40 -19.85 0.98 0.92
CA LEU A 40 -18.57 1.00 0.24
C LEU A 40 -17.68 2.15 0.73
N ARG A 41 -18.25 3.34 0.94
CA ARG A 41 -17.51 4.48 1.52
C ARG A 41 -16.91 4.13 2.86
N LYS A 42 -17.70 3.48 3.72
CA LYS A 42 -17.20 3.08 5.05
C LYS A 42 -16.05 2.12 4.95
N VAL A 43 -16.13 1.12 4.08
CA VAL A 43 -15.03 0.18 3.85
C VAL A 43 -13.78 0.93 3.40
N ILE A 44 -13.91 1.81 2.42
CA ILE A 44 -12.76 2.56 1.90
C ILE A 44 -12.19 3.51 2.97
N ASP A 45 -13.03 4.20 3.73
CA ASP A 45 -12.57 5.07 4.83
C ASP A 45 -11.78 4.28 5.87
N ASP A 46 -12.29 3.12 6.30
CA ASP A 46 -11.65 2.28 7.30
C ASP A 46 -10.25 1.83 6.83
N TYR A 47 -10.15 1.39 5.58
CA TYR A 47 -8.87 0.92 5.05
C TYR A 47 -7.93 2.06 4.65
N ASN A 48 -8.45 3.22 4.29
CA ASN A 48 -7.61 4.41 4.12
C ASN A 48 -6.90 4.76 5.43
N THR A 49 -7.63 4.76 6.54
CA THR A 49 -7.06 4.99 7.87
C THR A 49 -5.96 3.98 8.19
N GLN A 50 -6.20 2.69 7.92
CA GLN A 50 -5.22 1.65 8.19
C GLN A 50 -3.95 1.82 7.35
N HIS A 51 -4.06 2.23 6.09
CA HIS A 51 -2.90 2.51 5.25
C HIS A 51 -2.12 3.73 5.74
N ILE A 52 -2.81 4.78 6.19
CA ILE A 52 -2.16 5.96 6.79
C ILE A 52 -1.36 5.56 8.04
N GLU A 53 -1.94 4.76 8.90
CA GLU A 53 -1.28 4.29 10.12
C GLU A 53 0.00 3.50 9.81
N ILE A 54 -0.05 2.62 8.83
CA ILE A 54 1.13 1.86 8.40
C ILE A 54 2.17 2.79 7.79
N GLY A 55 1.76 3.73 6.96
CA GLY A 55 2.65 4.74 6.38
C GLY A 55 3.36 5.56 7.46
N ASP A 56 2.65 5.96 8.49
CA ASP A 56 3.22 6.69 9.62
C ASP A 56 4.27 5.87 10.36
N LYS A 57 4.02 4.58 10.56
CA LYS A 57 5.03 3.68 11.16
C LYS A 57 6.27 3.57 10.28
N CYS A 58 6.11 3.52 8.97
CA CYS A 58 7.24 3.51 8.05
C CYS A 58 8.08 4.78 8.18
N HIS A 59 7.44 5.95 8.24
CA HIS A 59 8.11 7.25 8.44
C HIS A 59 8.89 7.27 9.75
N GLU A 60 8.28 6.85 10.84
CA GLU A 60 8.93 6.81 12.16
C GLU A 60 10.19 5.94 12.12
N MET A 61 10.09 4.74 11.54
CA MET A 61 11.24 3.83 11.48
C MET A 61 12.33 4.34 10.52
N LEU A 62 11.94 4.94 9.40
CA LEU A 62 12.89 5.55 8.47
C LEU A 62 13.63 6.72 9.12
N ASN A 63 12.96 7.51 9.93
CA ASN A 63 13.59 8.60 10.69
C ASN A 63 14.60 8.07 11.70
N VAL A 64 14.31 6.95 12.37
CA VAL A 64 15.24 6.33 13.33
C VAL A 64 16.54 5.92 12.65
N VAL A 65 16.48 5.42 11.42
CA VAL A 65 17.68 5.02 10.66
C VAL A 65 18.25 6.16 9.81
N HIS A 66 17.74 7.39 9.99
CA HIS A 66 18.17 8.59 9.26
C HIS A 66 18.13 8.43 7.74
N ALA A 67 17.14 7.71 7.23
CA ALA A 67 17.00 7.46 5.80
C ALA A 67 16.19 8.55 5.12
N ASP A 68 16.62 8.95 3.93
CA ASP A 68 15.83 9.79 3.04
C ASP A 68 14.62 8.99 2.55
N GLU A 69 13.43 9.58 2.63
CA GLU A 69 12.18 8.95 2.22
C GLU A 69 11.95 8.93 0.72
N LYS A 70 12.87 9.48 -0.07
CA LYS A 70 12.75 9.46 -1.52
C LYS A 70 12.69 8.02 -2.02
N ASP A 71 11.71 7.79 -2.89
CA ASP A 71 11.46 6.46 -3.38
C ASP A 71 12.57 5.99 -4.32
N PRO A 72 13.07 4.76 -4.18
CA PRO A 72 13.98 4.18 -5.16
C PRO A 72 13.26 4.10 -6.51
N LYS A 73 13.93 4.48 -7.58
CA LYS A 73 13.37 4.44 -8.94
C LYS A 73 12.68 3.10 -9.29
N PRO A 74 13.24 1.92 -8.94
CA PRO A 74 12.57 0.66 -9.23
C PRO A 74 11.20 0.52 -8.57
N MET A 75 11.04 1.07 -7.36
CA MET A 75 9.77 1.00 -6.64
C MET A 75 8.72 1.93 -7.27
N ALA A 76 9.12 3.13 -7.65
CA ALA A 76 8.23 4.05 -8.36
C ALA A 76 7.67 3.42 -9.63
N SER A 77 8.50 2.70 -10.40
CA SER A 77 8.05 2.02 -11.61
C SER A 77 7.11 0.84 -11.33
N MET A 78 7.26 0.16 -10.19
CA MET A 78 6.38 -0.95 -9.81
C MET A 78 4.96 -0.49 -9.52
N PHE A 79 4.78 0.69 -8.95
CA PHE A 79 3.47 1.24 -8.62
C PHE A 79 2.91 2.17 -9.70
N ALA A 80 3.74 2.65 -10.63
CA ALA A 80 3.32 3.59 -11.67
C ALA A 80 2.24 3.03 -12.60
N LYS A 81 2.23 1.71 -12.82
CA LYS A 81 1.24 1.03 -13.67
C LYS A 81 -0.15 0.96 -13.06
N MET A 82 -0.29 1.35 -11.80
CA MET A 82 -1.56 1.32 -11.08
C MET A 82 -2.30 2.65 -11.16
N SER A 83 -1.80 3.62 -11.94
CA SER A 83 -2.46 4.91 -12.11
C SER A 83 -3.90 4.72 -12.58
N ILE A 84 -4.83 5.34 -11.88
CA ILE A 84 -6.24 5.29 -12.21
C ILE A 84 -6.53 6.38 -13.23
N ASP A 85 -7.07 6.00 -14.38
CA ASP A 85 -7.55 6.97 -15.36
C ASP A 85 -8.92 7.49 -14.90
N LEU A 86 -8.92 8.68 -14.30
CA LEU A 86 -10.13 9.31 -13.79
C LEU A 86 -11.17 9.59 -14.88
N LYS A 87 -10.77 9.71 -16.14
CA LYS A 87 -11.71 9.88 -17.25
C LYS A 87 -12.58 8.64 -17.44
N MET A 88 -12.02 7.46 -17.20
CA MET A 88 -12.75 6.20 -17.29
C MET A 88 -13.74 6.03 -16.13
N LEU A 89 -13.58 6.82 -15.06
CA LEU A 89 -14.43 6.76 -13.87
C LEU A 89 -15.61 7.73 -13.92
N ALA A 90 -15.69 8.62 -14.92
CA ALA A 90 -16.73 9.64 -14.99
C ALA A 90 -18.15 9.05 -14.90
N ASP A 91 -18.38 7.88 -15.51
CA ASP A 91 -19.65 7.18 -15.53
C ASP A 91 -19.58 5.85 -14.77
N SER A 92 -18.62 5.69 -13.84
CA SER A 92 -18.43 4.39 -13.20
C SER A 92 -19.37 4.16 -12.03
N SER A 93 -19.71 2.89 -11.84
CA SER A 93 -20.51 2.36 -10.74
C SER A 93 -19.63 2.07 -9.53
N ASP A 94 -20.26 1.84 -8.39
CA ASP A 94 -19.60 1.33 -7.19
C ASP A 94 -18.87 0.01 -7.47
N GLU A 95 -19.44 -0.83 -8.33
CA GLU A 95 -18.82 -2.07 -8.80
C GLU A 95 -17.46 -1.80 -9.44
N LYS A 96 -17.35 -0.79 -10.30
CA LYS A 96 -16.09 -0.42 -10.95
C LYS A 96 -15.06 0.10 -9.95
N VAL A 97 -15.51 0.92 -8.99
CA VAL A 97 -14.64 1.40 -7.91
C VAL A 97 -14.09 0.23 -7.09
N ALA A 98 -14.97 -0.70 -6.69
CA ALA A 98 -14.58 -1.89 -5.94
C ALA A 98 -13.59 -2.75 -6.71
N GLU A 99 -13.83 -2.96 -8.00
CA GLU A 99 -12.95 -3.72 -8.89
C GLU A 99 -11.55 -3.12 -8.97
N LEU A 100 -11.46 -1.80 -9.16
CA LEU A 100 -10.18 -1.10 -9.22
C LEU A 100 -9.40 -1.20 -7.90
N MET A 101 -10.10 -1.03 -6.78
CA MET A 101 -9.46 -1.18 -5.46
C MET A 101 -9.05 -2.61 -5.19
N PHE A 102 -9.86 -3.59 -5.60
CA PHE A 102 -9.54 -5.01 -5.47
C PHE A 102 -8.25 -5.35 -6.24
N ASP A 103 -8.13 -4.88 -7.47
CA ASP A 103 -6.91 -5.06 -8.27
C ASP A 103 -5.70 -4.41 -7.59
N GLY A 104 -5.90 -3.23 -6.99
CA GLY A 104 -4.87 -2.54 -6.23
C GLY A 104 -4.41 -3.35 -5.02
N CYS A 105 -5.32 -3.96 -4.27
CA CYS A 105 -4.99 -4.83 -3.15
C CYS A 105 -4.13 -6.01 -3.58
N ASN A 106 -4.50 -6.68 -4.65
CA ASN A 106 -3.75 -7.82 -5.18
C ASN A 106 -2.34 -7.42 -5.62
N MET A 107 -2.21 -6.26 -6.25
CA MET A 107 -0.91 -5.73 -6.64
C MET A 107 -0.06 -5.40 -5.42
N GLY A 108 -0.64 -4.81 -4.40
CA GLY A 108 0.04 -4.50 -3.14
C GLY A 108 0.57 -5.75 -2.45
N ILE A 109 -0.27 -6.78 -2.34
CA ILE A 109 0.10 -8.09 -1.75
C ILE A 109 1.31 -8.66 -2.50
N LYS A 110 1.22 -8.70 -3.81
CA LYS A 110 2.28 -9.25 -4.65
C LYS A 110 3.59 -8.45 -4.53
N THR A 111 3.51 -7.13 -4.59
CA THR A 111 4.68 -6.26 -4.56
C THR A 111 5.39 -6.32 -3.21
N VAL A 112 4.65 -6.20 -2.11
CA VAL A 112 5.21 -6.26 -0.76
C VAL A 112 5.72 -7.67 -0.46
N GLY A 113 5.01 -8.70 -0.90
CA GLY A 113 5.44 -10.08 -0.76
C GLY A 113 6.77 -10.34 -1.44
N LYS A 114 6.96 -9.83 -2.66
CA LYS A 114 8.24 -9.92 -3.37
C LYS A 114 9.35 -9.20 -2.62
N CYS A 115 9.07 -8.03 -2.04
CA CYS A 115 10.05 -7.27 -1.26
C CYS A 115 10.46 -8.01 0.00
N LEU A 116 9.52 -8.65 0.69
CA LEU A 116 9.83 -9.50 1.86
C LEU A 116 10.79 -10.63 1.48
N ASN A 117 10.59 -11.25 0.34
CA ASN A 117 11.44 -12.33 -0.14
C ASN A 117 12.80 -11.86 -0.64
N LYS A 118 12.86 -10.62 -1.10
CA LYS A 118 14.11 -10.01 -1.59
C LYS A 118 14.99 -9.47 -0.46
N TYR A 119 14.37 -8.77 0.49
CA TYR A 119 15.07 -8.09 1.58
C TYR A 119 15.09 -8.94 2.85
N THR A 120 15.67 -10.12 2.74
CA THR A 120 15.63 -11.15 3.79
C THR A 120 16.37 -10.76 5.07
N SER A 121 17.35 -9.85 4.97
CA SER A 121 18.12 -9.36 6.12
C SER A 121 17.51 -8.13 6.78
N ALA A 122 16.33 -7.71 6.36
CA ALA A 122 15.62 -6.60 7.00
C ALA A 122 15.30 -6.90 8.46
N SER A 123 15.20 -5.86 9.29
CA SER A 123 14.90 -5.99 10.71
C SER A 123 13.55 -6.67 10.94
N GLY A 124 13.39 -7.30 12.11
CA GLY A 124 12.11 -7.90 12.52
C GLY A 124 10.98 -6.89 12.54
N GLY A 125 11.25 -5.67 12.98
CA GLY A 125 10.26 -4.58 13.00
C GLY A 125 9.78 -4.20 11.59
N SER A 126 10.69 -4.05 10.64
CA SER A 126 10.33 -3.73 9.24
C SER A 126 9.58 -4.88 8.57
N LYS A 127 9.99 -6.12 8.81
CA LYS A 127 9.27 -7.29 8.31
C LYS A 127 7.86 -7.37 8.91
N GLY A 128 7.71 -7.03 10.19
CA GLY A 128 6.40 -6.96 10.85
C GLY A 128 5.48 -5.96 10.16
N ILE A 129 5.97 -4.76 9.86
CA ILE A 129 5.20 -3.75 9.13
C ILE A 129 4.77 -4.27 7.74
N ALA A 130 5.68 -4.90 7.02
CA ALA A 130 5.37 -5.45 5.70
C ALA A 130 4.30 -6.55 5.77
N LYS A 131 4.36 -7.41 6.76
CA LYS A 131 3.35 -8.45 6.99
C LYS A 131 2.00 -7.84 7.38
N ASP A 132 2.01 -6.81 8.21
CA ASP A 132 0.79 -6.08 8.58
C ASP A 132 0.15 -5.44 7.34
N LEU A 133 0.95 -4.84 6.47
CA LEU A 133 0.44 -4.26 5.23
C LEU A 133 -0.19 -5.31 4.32
N ILE A 134 0.44 -6.48 4.19
CA ILE A 134 -0.12 -7.59 3.42
C ILE A 134 -1.47 -8.02 4.02
N ASP A 135 -1.56 -8.12 5.34
CA ASP A 135 -2.81 -8.49 6.02
C ASP A 135 -3.90 -7.44 5.80
N VAL A 136 -3.56 -6.16 5.87
CA VAL A 136 -4.49 -5.06 5.58
C VAL A 136 -5.01 -5.18 4.14
N GLU A 137 -4.13 -5.43 3.18
CA GLU A 137 -4.52 -5.58 1.78
C GLU A 137 -5.43 -6.78 1.56
N LYS A 138 -5.13 -7.92 2.20
CA LYS A 138 -5.97 -9.12 2.12
C LYS A 138 -7.36 -8.88 2.71
N ASN A 139 -7.42 -8.25 3.87
CA ASN A 139 -8.69 -7.94 4.53
C ASN A 139 -9.50 -6.93 3.72
N PHE A 140 -8.83 -5.94 3.14
CA PHE A 140 -9.47 -4.95 2.28
C PHE A 140 -10.08 -5.64 1.06
N ALA A 141 -9.30 -6.46 0.35
CA ALA A 141 -9.79 -7.21 -0.79
C ALA A 141 -11.01 -8.06 -0.42
N ASN A 142 -10.96 -8.74 0.72
CA ASN A 142 -12.06 -9.56 1.21
C ASN A 142 -13.33 -8.74 1.45
N ASN A 143 -13.20 -7.55 2.03
CA ASN A 143 -14.34 -6.67 2.29
C ASN A 143 -14.87 -5.98 1.03
N LEU A 144 -14.10 -5.93 -0.05
CA LEU A 144 -14.54 -5.40 -1.34
C LEU A 144 -15.36 -6.41 -2.15
N MET A 145 -15.26 -7.70 -1.82
CA MET A 145 -15.86 -8.76 -2.64
C MET A 145 -17.38 -8.63 -2.80
N GLU A 146 -18.08 -8.19 -1.77
CA GLU A 146 -19.54 -8.02 -1.85
C GLU A 146 -19.96 -6.90 -2.79
N PHE A 147 -19.05 -6.02 -3.21
CA PHE A 147 -19.34 -4.89 -4.11
C PHE A 147 -18.91 -5.17 -5.56
N LEU A 148 -18.29 -6.32 -5.82
CA LEU A 148 -17.86 -6.70 -7.17
C LEU A 148 -19.00 -7.09 -8.10
#